data_2fe7a574a31bec1f313d33ac8e400c21
#
_entry.id   2fe7a574a31bec1f313d33ac8e400c21
#
_cell.length_a   1.000
_cell.length_b   1.000
_cell.length_c   1.000
_cell.angle_alpha   90.00
_cell.angle_beta   90.00
_cell.angle_gamma   90.00
#
_symmetry.space_group_name_H-M   'P 1'
#
loop_
_entity.id
_entity.type
_entity.pdbx_description
1 polymer ?
#
loop_
_entity_poly.entity_id
_entity_poly.type
_entity_poly.pdbx_seq_one_letter_code
_entity_poly.pdbx_strand_id
1 'polypeptide(L)'
;MRKILQVLLAFSFLLLVVPTVEAQDRTVSGTILADDTKSPLTGVTIRVKGTRRITQTDANGKYAIRVSTGEVLQISSVGYETTDVKVGSSETIGLSLKT
;
A
#
# COMPACT_ATOMS: atom_id res chain seq x y z
N MET A 1 39.72 8.26 -34.05
CA MET A 1 39.03 9.25 -33.17
C MET A 1 37.51 9.22 -33.34
N ARG A 2 37.00 9.17 -34.55
CA ARG A 2 35.54 9.16 -34.75
C ARG A 2 34.84 7.92 -34.15
N LYS A 3 35.47 6.74 -34.20
CA LYS A 3 34.90 5.50 -33.63
C LYS A 3 34.84 5.52 -32.12
N ILE A 4 35.80 6.15 -31.45
CA ILE A 4 35.82 6.26 -29.99
C ILE A 4 34.68 7.15 -29.50
N LEU A 5 34.43 8.23 -30.22
CA LEU A 5 33.39 9.19 -29.88
C LEU A 5 31.99 8.52 -30.03
N GLN A 6 31.78 7.71 -31.05
CA GLN A 6 30.53 6.98 -31.26
C GLN A 6 30.30 5.93 -30.17
N VAL A 7 31.34 5.24 -29.76
CA VAL A 7 31.25 4.26 -28.65
C VAL A 7 30.94 4.92 -27.33
N LEU A 8 31.55 6.07 -27.05
CA LEU A 8 31.27 6.84 -25.84
C LEU A 8 29.85 7.38 -25.81
N LEU A 9 29.31 7.82 -26.94
CA LEU A 9 27.93 8.26 -27.05
C LEU A 9 26.94 7.12 -26.86
N ALA A 10 27.22 5.95 -27.41
CA ALA A 10 26.39 4.75 -27.24
C ALA A 10 26.39 4.29 -25.78
N PHE A 11 27.56 4.35 -25.12
CA PHE A 11 27.68 3.97 -23.71
C PHE A 11 26.94 4.96 -22.79
N SER A 12 27.01 6.25 -23.08
CA SER A 12 26.28 7.29 -22.35
C SER A 12 24.76 7.12 -22.49
N PHE A 13 24.30 6.72 -23.66
CA PHE A 13 22.88 6.45 -23.90
C PHE A 13 22.38 5.23 -23.09
N LEU A 14 23.21 4.19 -22.97
CA LEU A 14 22.90 3.01 -22.17
C LEU A 14 22.78 3.33 -20.68
N LEU A 15 23.57 4.27 -20.18
CA LEU A 15 23.49 4.72 -18.78
C LEU A 15 22.22 5.51 -18.47
N LEU A 16 21.60 6.13 -19.49
CA LEU A 16 20.36 6.89 -19.33
C LEU A 16 19.11 5.97 -19.28
N VAL A 17 19.25 4.73 -19.69
CA VAL A 17 18.18 3.74 -19.65
C VAL A 17 18.36 2.86 -18.40
N VAL A 18 18.49 3.47 -17.25
CA VAL A 18 18.42 2.76 -15.98
C VAL A 18 16.94 2.56 -15.66
N PRO A 19 16.46 1.29 -15.57
CA PRO A 19 15.10 1.09 -15.13
C PRO A 19 14.96 1.66 -13.71
N THR A 20 14.17 2.68 -13.58
CA THR A 20 13.77 3.17 -12.26
C THR A 20 12.96 2.06 -11.59
N VAL A 21 13.56 1.44 -10.57
CA VAL A 21 12.82 0.53 -9.71
C VAL A 21 11.93 1.38 -8.83
N GLU A 22 10.81 1.79 -9.36
CA GLU A 22 9.78 2.40 -8.53
C GLU A 22 9.08 1.30 -7.75
N ALA A 23 8.85 1.56 -6.46
CA ALA A 23 7.95 0.73 -5.67
C ALA A 23 6.60 0.72 -6.38
N GLN A 24 6.22 -0.41 -6.91
CA GLN A 24 4.99 -0.55 -7.69
C GLN A 24 3.79 -0.38 -6.75
N ASP A 25 2.95 0.61 -7.04
CA ASP A 25 1.65 0.71 -6.41
C ASP A 25 0.81 -0.50 -6.80
N ARG A 26 0.19 -1.09 -5.81
CA ARG A 26 -0.72 -2.20 -6.01
C ARG A 26 -1.95 -2.00 -5.15
N THR A 27 -3.01 -2.71 -5.46
CA THR A 27 -4.23 -2.70 -4.66
C THR A 27 -4.15 -3.80 -3.61
N VAL A 28 -4.22 -3.39 -2.35
CA VAL A 28 -4.36 -4.29 -1.21
C VAL A 28 -5.83 -4.31 -0.81
N SER A 29 -6.36 -5.48 -0.54
CA SER A 29 -7.73 -5.66 -0.09
C SER A 29 -7.75 -6.51 1.17
N GLY A 30 -8.87 -6.50 1.88
CA GLY A 30 -9.03 -7.31 3.06
C GLY A 30 -10.37 -7.08 3.72
N THR A 31 -10.54 -7.72 4.87
CA THR A 31 -11.75 -7.63 5.67
C THR A 31 -11.38 -7.22 7.09
N ILE A 32 -12.11 -6.26 7.64
CA ILE A 32 -11.94 -5.78 9.01
C ILE A 32 -13.07 -6.33 9.86
N LEU A 33 -12.71 -7.01 10.93
CA LEU A 33 -13.66 -7.61 11.87
C LEU A 33 -13.51 -6.98 13.25
N ALA A 34 -14.58 -7.03 14.03
CA ALA A 34 -14.49 -6.75 15.47
C ALA A 34 -13.88 -7.98 16.17
N ASP A 35 -12.90 -7.75 17.04
CA ASP A 35 -12.17 -8.84 17.70
C ASP A 35 -13.06 -9.64 18.64
N ASP A 36 -13.98 -8.98 19.34
CA ASP A 36 -14.88 -9.59 20.31
C ASP A 36 -15.99 -10.46 19.67
N THR A 37 -16.65 -9.95 18.63
CA THR A 37 -17.79 -10.61 18.00
C THR A 37 -17.45 -11.34 16.71
N LYS A 38 -16.26 -11.07 16.14
CA LYS A 38 -15.83 -11.55 14.82
C LYS A 38 -16.76 -11.13 13.69
N SER A 39 -17.56 -10.09 13.92
CA SER A 39 -18.46 -9.54 12.93
C SER A 39 -17.77 -8.51 12.05
N PRO A 40 -18.14 -8.40 10.76
CA PRO A 40 -17.59 -7.38 9.88
C PRO A 40 -17.89 -5.97 10.39
N LEU A 41 -16.90 -5.08 10.29
CA LEU A 41 -17.04 -3.68 10.67
C LEU A 41 -17.21 -2.79 9.46
N THR A 42 -18.33 -2.08 9.40
CA THR A 42 -18.63 -1.09 8.36
C THR A 42 -18.11 0.27 8.75
N GLY A 43 -17.64 1.04 7.76
CA GLY A 43 -17.23 2.43 7.99
C GLY A 43 -15.91 2.60 8.72
N VAL A 44 -15.10 1.55 8.78
CA VAL A 44 -13.74 1.64 9.32
C VAL A 44 -12.88 2.42 8.34
N THR A 45 -12.14 3.39 8.85
CA THR A 45 -11.25 4.22 8.03
C THR A 45 -9.89 3.55 7.89
N ILE A 46 -9.46 3.36 6.66
CA ILE A 46 -8.12 2.87 6.33
C ILE A 46 -7.40 3.99 5.59
N ARG A 47 -6.28 4.43 6.15
CA ARG A 47 -5.49 5.54 5.61
C ARG A 47 -4.05 5.09 5.42
N VAL A 48 -3.44 5.49 4.29
CA VAL A 48 -2.01 5.31 4.09
C VAL A 48 -1.29 6.46 4.77
N LYS A 49 -0.53 6.18 5.83
CA LYS A 49 0.18 7.20 6.61
C LYS A 49 1.09 8.04 5.73
N GLY A 50 1.09 9.35 5.98
CA GLY A 50 1.90 10.30 5.23
C GLY A 50 1.33 10.67 3.86
N THR A 51 0.15 10.19 3.52
CA THR A 51 -0.53 10.48 2.24
C THR A 51 -1.97 10.88 2.48
N ARG A 52 -2.65 11.28 1.39
CA ARG A 52 -4.08 11.56 1.41
C ARG A 52 -4.94 10.38 0.95
N ARG A 53 -4.32 9.24 0.71
CA ARG A 53 -5.05 8.04 0.30
C ARG A 53 -5.80 7.47 1.48
N ILE A 54 -7.11 7.35 1.31
CA ILE A 54 -8.02 6.92 2.37
C ILE A 54 -9.17 6.14 1.76
N THR A 55 -9.67 5.14 2.46
CA THR A 55 -10.87 4.40 2.10
C THR A 55 -11.62 3.98 3.36
N GLN A 56 -12.81 3.44 3.18
CA GLN A 56 -13.62 2.91 4.27
C GLN A 56 -14.12 1.52 3.92
N THR A 57 -14.37 0.72 4.95
CA THR A 57 -14.96 -0.60 4.75
C THR A 57 -16.43 -0.50 4.36
N ASP A 58 -16.87 -1.44 3.54
CA ASP A 58 -18.26 -1.56 3.12
C ASP A 58 -19.10 -2.33 4.16
N ALA A 59 -20.36 -2.65 3.81
CA ALA A 59 -21.28 -3.35 4.69
C ALA A 59 -20.79 -4.76 5.09
N ASN A 60 -19.88 -5.34 4.32
CA ASN A 60 -19.28 -6.64 4.59
C ASN A 60 -17.92 -6.53 5.28
N GLY A 61 -17.52 -5.32 5.69
CA GLY A 61 -16.22 -5.06 6.32
C GLY A 61 -15.06 -5.11 5.35
N LYS A 62 -15.32 -5.12 4.05
CA LYS A 62 -14.28 -5.21 3.02
C LYS A 62 -13.80 -3.85 2.59
N TYR A 63 -12.51 -3.78 2.29
CA TYR A 63 -11.86 -2.55 1.77
C TYR A 63 -10.89 -2.91 0.66
N ALA A 64 -10.55 -1.91 -0.14
CA ALA A 64 -9.47 -1.97 -1.12
C ALA A 64 -8.79 -0.60 -1.18
N ILE A 65 -7.47 -0.59 -1.20
CA ILE A 65 -6.69 0.65 -1.23
C ILE A 65 -5.39 0.44 -2.00
N ARG A 66 -4.99 1.47 -2.73
CA ARG A 66 -3.71 1.44 -3.46
C ARG A 66 -2.58 1.82 -2.51
N VAL A 67 -1.55 0.99 -2.50
CA VAL A 67 -0.40 1.16 -1.62
C VAL A 67 0.87 0.70 -2.31
N SER A 68 2.01 1.13 -1.75
CA SER A 68 3.33 0.60 -2.11
C SER A 68 3.88 -0.23 -0.95
N THR A 69 4.72 -1.21 -1.26
CA THR A 69 5.39 -2.01 -0.23
C THR A 69 6.19 -1.12 0.71
N GLY A 70 6.05 -1.34 2.00
CA GLY A 70 6.71 -0.56 3.05
C GLY A 70 5.89 0.59 3.59
N GLU A 71 4.80 0.97 2.93
CA GLU A 71 3.87 1.95 3.48
C GLU A 71 3.11 1.38 4.68
N VAL A 72 2.61 2.26 5.54
CA VAL A 72 1.87 1.87 6.74
C VAL A 72 0.41 2.26 6.58
N LEU A 73 -0.48 1.29 6.80
CA LEU A 73 -1.91 1.53 6.88
C LEU A 73 -2.30 1.85 8.31
N GLN A 74 -2.97 2.95 8.50
CA GLN A 74 -3.59 3.30 9.78
C GLN A 74 -5.07 2.97 9.72
N ILE A 75 -5.50 2.08 10.57
CA ILE A 75 -6.88 1.57 10.61
C ILE A 75 -7.54 2.06 11.88
N SER A 76 -8.63 2.80 11.73
CA SER A 76 -9.30 3.44 12.85
C SER A 76 -10.82 3.38 12.71
N SER A 77 -11.49 3.28 13.86
CA SER A 77 -12.94 3.33 13.95
C SER A 77 -13.33 3.82 15.33
N VAL A 78 -14.46 4.51 15.43
CA VAL A 78 -14.97 4.99 16.71
C VAL A 78 -15.28 3.81 17.63
N GLY A 79 -14.75 3.83 18.84
CA GLY A 79 -14.93 2.77 19.82
C GLY A 79 -13.91 1.64 19.73
N TYR A 80 -12.95 1.74 18.81
CA TYR A 80 -11.91 0.71 18.61
C TYR A 80 -10.52 1.32 18.69
N GLU A 81 -9.55 0.50 19.05
CA GLU A 81 -8.14 0.94 19.08
C GLU A 81 -7.64 1.16 17.65
N THR A 82 -6.96 2.29 17.45
CA THR A 82 -6.27 2.58 16.18
C THR A 82 -5.10 1.62 16.02
N THR A 83 -5.02 0.98 14.86
CA THR A 83 -4.00 -0.03 14.57
C THR A 83 -3.23 0.35 13.33
N ASP A 84 -1.90 0.24 13.39
CA ASP A 84 -1.01 0.43 12.26
C ASP A 84 -0.56 -0.91 11.72
N VAL A 85 -0.61 -1.07 10.39
CA VAL A 85 -0.16 -2.28 9.71
C VAL A 85 0.81 -1.90 8.60
N LYS A 86 2.01 -2.46 8.64
CA LYS A 86 2.98 -2.25 7.58
C LYS A 86 2.64 -3.14 6.39
N VAL A 87 2.60 -2.54 5.21
CA VAL A 87 2.32 -3.27 3.97
C VAL A 87 3.56 -4.05 3.55
N GLY A 88 3.44 -5.36 3.51
CA GLY A 88 4.47 -6.25 2.99
C GLY A 88 4.21 -6.62 1.54
N SER A 89 4.59 -7.84 1.17
CA SER A 89 4.37 -8.37 -0.18
C SER A 89 2.98 -8.95 -0.39
N SER A 90 2.19 -9.10 0.67
CA SER A 90 0.84 -9.66 0.59
C SER A 90 -0.14 -8.69 -0.07
N GLU A 91 -1.04 -9.22 -0.88
CA GLU A 91 -2.12 -8.44 -1.51
C GLU A 91 -3.39 -8.39 -0.66
N THR A 92 -3.45 -9.19 0.39
CA THR A 92 -4.61 -9.27 1.28
C THR A 92 -4.17 -9.04 2.72
N ILE A 93 -4.82 -8.09 3.38
CA ILE A 93 -4.56 -7.76 4.78
C ILE A 93 -5.89 -7.81 5.53
N GLY A 94 -6.11 -8.87 6.28
CA GLY A 94 -7.23 -9.01 7.19
C GLY A 94 -6.83 -8.61 8.60
N LEU A 95 -7.73 -7.99 9.33
CA LEU A 95 -7.45 -7.50 10.67
C LEU A 95 -8.69 -7.56 11.56
N SER A 96 -8.48 -7.83 12.85
CA SER A 96 -9.51 -7.70 13.88
C SER A 96 -9.18 -6.49 14.76
N LEU A 97 -10.14 -5.59 14.93
CA LEU A 97 -9.97 -4.40 15.77
C LEU A 97 -10.46 -4.70 17.19
N LYS A 98 -9.69 -4.25 18.17
CA LYS A 98 -10.01 -4.34 19.59
C LYS A 98 -10.69 -3.08 20.07
N THR A 99 -11.64 -3.26 20.96
CA THR A 99 -12.30 -2.15 21.67
C THR A 99 -11.43 -1.56 22.76
#